data_7a98e76a4aaa02dfe1de7a1101f6ab93
#
_entry.id   7a98e76a4aaa02dfe1de7a1101f6ab93
#
_cell.length_a   1.000
_cell.length_b   1.000
_cell.length_c   1.000
_cell.angle_alpha   90.00
_cell.angle_beta   90.00
_cell.angle_gamma   90.00
#
_symmetry.space_group_name_H-M   'P 1'
#
loop_
_entity.id
_entity.type
_entity.pdbx_description
1 polymer ?
#
loop_
_entity_poly.entity_id
_entity_poly.type
_entity_poly.pdbx_seq_one_letter_code
_entity_poly.pdbx_strand_id
1 'polypeptide(L)'
;MDETTGRGAGRPNSSSRRTLLIGAAAAAGGAALIARLWDLQIVRSGEYIGQAEANRTRQQAVSPVRGVIYDRNGVQLVRNLPIFDVWVMPGDVPEELLPDVATRLGELTGNDGPELATAIGLGQGRPLDPIRLIRNVTREMALIIKERTLDLPGITVRDSAKREYFHGEVMGQMVGFTGPISAERTEEYLERGVGLDEDVGLSGIENHLQDLLRGRDGRRLIEVGALGEERREFAYTPPESGRSVYLTVEVEFQRGMHEIMARFLGDLGAGVAIVMNIDSGDVLGMVSYPAFNNQLFAEGIST
;
A
#
# COMPACT_ATOMS: atom_id res chain seq x y z
N MET A 1 -19.69 63.43 86.34
CA MET A 1 -20.35 62.15 86.06
C MET A 1 -19.89 61.66 84.70
N ASP A 2 -18.93 60.81 84.78
CA ASP A 2 -18.12 60.32 83.67
C ASP A 2 -18.73 59.06 83.07
N GLU A 3 -18.78 58.93 81.80
CA GLU A 3 -18.92 57.65 81.18
C GLU A 3 -18.00 57.57 79.97
N THR A 4 -16.90 56.90 80.20
CA THR A 4 -15.91 56.53 79.21
C THR A 4 -16.36 55.32 78.39
N THR A 5 -16.62 55.48 77.12
CA THR A 5 -16.88 54.41 76.22
C THR A 5 -15.55 53.90 75.62
N GLY A 6 -15.13 52.69 76.05
CA GLY A 6 -14.03 51.97 75.56
C GLY A 6 -14.31 51.34 74.15
N ARG A 7 -13.50 51.70 73.17
CA ARG A 7 -13.48 51.06 71.88
C ARG A 7 -12.67 49.75 71.92
N GLY A 8 -13.40 48.65 71.92
CA GLY A 8 -12.79 47.33 71.77
C GLY A 8 -12.26 47.12 70.31
N ALA A 9 -10.94 47.01 70.18
CA ALA A 9 -10.32 46.63 69.00
C ALA A 9 -10.62 45.14 68.68
N GLY A 10 -11.52 44.90 67.74
CA GLY A 10 -11.83 43.54 67.25
C GLY A 10 -10.61 42.88 66.59
N ARG A 11 -10.14 41.78 67.22
CA ARG A 11 -9.12 40.92 66.59
C ARG A 11 -9.64 40.35 65.23
N PRO A 12 -8.90 40.40 64.14
CA PRO A 12 -9.35 39.86 62.86
C PRO A 12 -9.49 38.34 63.01
N ASN A 13 -10.69 37.85 62.67
CA ASN A 13 -11.09 36.45 62.71
C ASN A 13 -10.15 35.59 61.85
N SER A 14 -9.55 34.57 62.45
CA SER A 14 -8.64 33.63 61.79
C SER A 14 -9.34 32.84 60.61
N SER A 15 -10.68 32.80 60.60
CA SER A 15 -11.50 32.24 59.54
C SER A 15 -11.43 33.08 58.25
N SER A 16 -11.38 34.44 58.36
CA SER A 16 -11.29 35.34 57.20
C SER A 16 -9.95 35.20 56.44
N ARG A 17 -8.86 34.94 57.19
CA ARG A 17 -7.55 34.72 56.54
C ARG A 17 -7.48 33.40 55.75
N ARG A 18 -8.08 32.33 56.26
CA ARG A 18 -8.14 31.02 55.57
C ARG A 18 -9.01 31.08 54.30
N THR A 19 -10.16 31.72 54.37
CA THR A 19 -11.02 31.94 53.19
C THR A 19 -10.36 32.81 52.12
N LEU A 20 -9.61 33.84 52.51
CA LEU A 20 -8.82 34.65 51.57
C LEU A 20 -7.68 33.87 50.93
N LEU A 21 -6.97 33.01 51.67
CA LEU A 21 -5.91 32.15 51.11
C LEU A 21 -6.47 31.10 50.17
N ILE A 22 -7.60 30.48 50.48
CA ILE A 22 -8.28 29.52 49.60
C ILE A 22 -8.77 30.24 48.32
N GLY A 23 -9.36 31.43 48.45
CA GLY A 23 -9.79 32.24 47.32
C GLY A 23 -8.64 32.68 46.44
N ALA A 24 -7.52 33.10 47.03
CA ALA A 24 -6.32 33.46 46.28
C ALA A 24 -5.68 32.26 45.53
N ALA A 25 -5.64 31.09 46.19
CA ALA A 25 -5.16 29.86 45.54
C ALA A 25 -6.08 29.41 44.39
N ALA A 26 -7.39 29.51 44.55
CA ALA A 26 -8.34 29.23 43.48
C ALA A 26 -8.24 30.22 42.31
N ALA A 27 -8.06 31.51 42.59
CA ALA A 27 -7.86 32.54 41.56
C ALA A 27 -6.52 32.35 40.83
N ALA A 28 -5.43 32.01 41.54
CA ALA A 28 -4.16 31.69 40.94
C ALA A 28 -4.21 30.43 40.03
N GLY A 29 -4.92 29.38 40.50
CA GLY A 29 -5.17 28.19 39.68
C GLY A 29 -6.00 28.50 38.43
N GLY A 30 -7.05 29.30 38.56
CA GLY A 30 -7.86 29.78 37.45
C GLY A 30 -7.05 30.61 36.44
N ALA A 31 -6.21 31.53 36.91
CA ALA A 31 -5.33 32.33 36.09
C ALA A 31 -4.31 31.46 35.32
N ALA A 32 -3.73 30.46 36.00
CA ALA A 32 -2.80 29.52 35.35
C ALA A 32 -3.50 28.69 34.27
N LEU A 33 -4.72 28.22 34.46
CA LEU A 33 -5.53 27.51 33.46
C LEU A 33 -5.86 28.41 32.29
N ILE A 34 -6.27 29.65 32.53
CA ILE A 34 -6.54 30.64 31.45
C ILE A 34 -5.27 30.91 30.64
N ALA A 35 -4.13 31.14 31.30
CA ALA A 35 -2.84 31.33 30.61
C ALA A 35 -2.45 30.10 29.80
N ARG A 36 -2.68 28.88 30.29
CA ARG A 36 -2.42 27.66 29.56
C ARG A 36 -3.34 27.48 28.36
N LEU A 37 -4.64 27.80 28.52
CA LEU A 37 -5.60 27.81 27.42
C LEU A 37 -5.22 28.82 26.33
N TRP A 38 -4.80 30.02 26.75
CA TRP A 38 -4.30 31.05 25.82
C TRP A 38 -3.08 30.57 25.04
N ASP A 39 -2.10 29.96 25.71
CA ASP A 39 -0.90 29.38 25.07
C ASP A 39 -1.30 28.32 24.03
N LEU A 40 -2.19 27.39 24.40
CA LEU A 40 -2.62 26.29 23.51
C LEU A 40 -3.51 26.77 22.35
N GLN A 41 -4.44 27.72 22.61
CA GLN A 41 -5.44 28.11 21.60
C GLN A 41 -4.98 29.27 20.70
N ILE A 42 -4.04 30.10 21.15
CA ILE A 42 -3.60 31.29 20.41
C ILE A 42 -2.13 31.18 19.99
N VAL A 43 -1.21 30.88 20.93
CA VAL A 43 0.22 30.87 20.61
C VAL A 43 0.60 29.65 19.79
N ARG A 44 0.08 28.47 20.16
CA ARG A 44 0.39 27.19 19.48
C ARG A 44 -0.71 26.68 18.56
N SER A 45 -1.76 27.47 18.35
CA SER A 45 -2.86 27.06 17.47
C SER A 45 -2.41 26.69 16.07
N GLY A 46 -1.45 27.44 15.51
CA GLY A 46 -0.90 27.17 14.17
C GLY A 46 -0.19 25.81 14.06
N GLU A 47 0.55 25.40 15.10
CA GLU A 47 1.19 24.09 15.14
C GLU A 47 0.16 22.95 15.21
N TYR A 48 -0.85 23.09 16.07
CA TYR A 48 -1.90 22.07 16.23
C TYR A 48 -2.84 22.00 15.02
N ILE A 49 -3.14 23.15 14.38
CA ILE A 49 -3.92 23.16 13.15
C ILE A 49 -3.12 22.49 12.03
N GLY A 50 -1.83 22.79 11.88
CA GLY A 50 -0.97 22.14 10.88
C GLY A 50 -0.84 20.63 11.09
N GLN A 51 -0.71 20.17 12.34
CA GLN A 51 -0.70 18.74 12.67
C GLN A 51 -2.07 18.08 12.40
N ALA A 52 -3.17 18.75 12.74
CA ALA A 52 -4.51 18.25 12.49
C ALA A 52 -4.81 18.17 10.98
N GLU A 53 -4.38 19.16 10.19
CA GLU A 53 -4.51 19.14 8.73
C GLU A 53 -3.61 18.06 8.10
N ALA A 54 -2.38 17.89 8.57
CA ALA A 54 -1.48 16.84 8.12
C ALA A 54 -2.03 15.43 8.43
N ASN A 55 -2.64 15.24 9.59
CA ASN A 55 -3.29 13.97 9.94
C ASN A 55 -4.60 13.72 9.15
N ARG A 56 -5.26 14.78 8.70
CA ARG A 56 -6.52 14.71 7.97
C ARG A 56 -6.32 14.53 6.46
N THR A 57 -5.16 14.91 5.96
CA THR A 57 -4.86 14.89 4.53
C THR A 57 -3.80 13.85 4.24
N ARG A 58 -4.11 12.89 3.36
CA ARG A 58 -3.17 11.84 2.94
C ARG A 58 -2.88 11.95 1.45
N GLN A 59 -1.60 11.82 1.12
CA GLN A 59 -1.17 11.64 -0.26
C GLN A 59 -1.12 10.14 -0.55
N GLN A 60 -1.93 9.71 -1.51
CA GLN A 60 -1.99 8.32 -1.96
C GLN A 60 -1.39 8.21 -3.35
N ALA A 61 -0.45 7.29 -3.53
CA ALA A 61 0.03 6.93 -4.86
C ALA A 61 -1.07 6.18 -5.63
N VAL A 62 -1.15 6.46 -6.94
CA VAL A 62 -2.05 5.75 -7.87
C VAL A 62 -1.18 5.02 -8.86
N SER A 63 -1.15 3.70 -8.76
CA SER A 63 -0.30 2.87 -9.60
C SER A 63 -0.72 2.95 -11.08
N PRO A 64 0.24 3.04 -12.01
CA PRO A 64 -0.02 3.06 -13.43
C PRO A 64 -0.42 1.68 -13.95
N VAL A 65 -1.05 1.64 -15.10
CA VAL A 65 -1.27 0.39 -15.82
C VAL A 65 0.04 -0.02 -16.49
N ARG A 66 0.54 -1.20 -16.16
CA ARG A 66 1.78 -1.74 -16.73
C ARG A 66 1.62 -2.03 -18.23
N GLY A 67 2.64 -1.73 -19.03
CA GLY A 67 2.65 -1.95 -20.48
C GLY A 67 2.41 -3.42 -20.86
N VAL A 68 1.83 -3.65 -22.02
CA VAL A 68 1.55 -4.98 -22.57
C VAL A 68 2.74 -5.44 -23.42
N ILE A 69 2.98 -6.75 -23.47
CA ILE A 69 4.05 -7.33 -24.30
C ILE A 69 3.40 -8.11 -25.44
N TYR A 70 3.82 -7.81 -26.65
CA TYR A 70 3.37 -8.44 -27.89
C TYR A 70 4.55 -9.13 -28.61
N ASP A 71 4.22 -10.14 -29.39
CA ASP A 71 5.15 -10.69 -30.38
C ASP A 71 5.30 -9.76 -31.61
N ARG A 72 6.11 -10.13 -32.57
CA ARG A 72 6.32 -9.34 -33.80
C ARG A 72 5.05 -9.15 -34.64
N ASN A 73 4.10 -10.07 -34.55
CA ASN A 73 2.85 -10.09 -35.33
C ASN A 73 1.69 -9.38 -34.55
N GLY A 74 1.95 -8.86 -33.34
CA GLY A 74 0.95 -8.24 -32.52
C GLY A 74 0.13 -9.23 -31.68
N VAL A 75 0.58 -10.49 -31.59
CA VAL A 75 -0.03 -11.48 -30.67
C VAL A 75 0.33 -11.08 -29.24
N GLN A 76 -0.69 -11.00 -28.39
CA GLN A 76 -0.53 -10.60 -27.01
C GLN A 76 0.10 -11.73 -26.18
N LEU A 77 1.30 -11.49 -25.65
CA LEU A 77 2.04 -12.45 -24.83
C LEU A 77 1.73 -12.28 -23.33
N VAL A 78 1.52 -11.03 -22.93
CA VAL A 78 1.24 -10.67 -21.52
C VAL A 78 0.21 -9.56 -21.47
N ARG A 79 -0.74 -9.66 -20.53
CA ARG A 79 -1.71 -8.58 -20.23
C ARG A 79 -1.89 -8.35 -18.75
N ASN A 80 -2.63 -7.30 -18.42
CA ASN A 80 -3.05 -7.03 -17.05
C ASN A 80 -4.53 -7.42 -16.91
N LEU A 81 -4.82 -8.25 -15.91
CA LEU A 81 -6.18 -8.51 -15.48
C LEU A 81 -6.53 -7.56 -14.34
N PRO A 82 -7.63 -6.81 -14.42
CA PRO A 82 -8.07 -6.00 -13.29
C PRO A 82 -8.51 -6.91 -12.14
N ILE A 83 -7.99 -6.65 -10.96
CA ILE A 83 -8.31 -7.36 -9.72
C ILE A 83 -8.56 -6.35 -8.61
N PHE A 84 -9.00 -6.84 -7.46
CA PHE A 84 -9.14 -6.04 -6.24
C PHE A 84 -8.27 -6.62 -5.15
N ASP A 85 -7.53 -5.76 -4.46
CA ASP A 85 -6.72 -6.13 -3.30
C ASP A 85 -7.27 -5.46 -2.04
N VAL A 86 -7.20 -6.16 -0.92
CA VAL A 86 -7.58 -5.64 0.39
C VAL A 86 -6.34 -5.11 1.09
N TRP A 87 -6.43 -3.88 1.51
CA TRP A 87 -5.37 -3.14 2.18
C TRP A 87 -5.79 -2.73 3.58
N VAL A 88 -4.82 -2.61 4.47
CA VAL A 88 -5.01 -2.01 5.78
C VAL A 88 -4.10 -0.81 5.94
N MET A 89 -4.61 0.22 6.59
CA MET A 89 -3.82 1.29 7.20
C MET A 89 -3.71 0.98 8.69
N PRO A 90 -2.55 0.47 9.16
CA PRO A 90 -2.45 -0.01 10.54
C PRO A 90 -2.79 1.03 11.59
N GLY A 91 -2.44 2.30 11.36
CA GLY A 91 -2.75 3.39 12.27
C GLY A 91 -4.23 3.75 12.39
N ASP A 92 -5.07 3.30 11.45
CA ASP A 92 -6.52 3.51 11.49
C ASP A 92 -7.26 2.34 12.17
N VAL A 93 -6.55 1.27 12.56
CA VAL A 93 -7.10 0.13 13.31
C VAL A 93 -6.76 0.31 14.79
N PRO A 94 -7.75 0.62 15.67
CA PRO A 94 -7.51 0.66 17.10
C PRO A 94 -7.01 -0.69 17.63
N GLU A 95 -6.00 -0.69 18.52
CA GLU A 95 -5.42 -1.93 19.08
C GLU A 95 -6.47 -2.85 19.69
N GLU A 96 -7.46 -2.27 20.38
CA GLU A 96 -8.52 -3.05 21.03
C GLU A 96 -9.45 -3.75 20.02
N LEU A 97 -9.60 -3.19 18.82
CA LEU A 97 -10.48 -3.73 17.78
C LEU A 97 -9.73 -4.64 16.77
N LEU A 98 -8.40 -4.69 16.83
CA LEU A 98 -7.58 -5.43 15.87
C LEU A 98 -7.99 -6.92 15.77
N PRO A 99 -8.18 -7.68 16.88
CA PRO A 99 -8.60 -9.07 16.79
C PRO A 99 -9.97 -9.25 16.14
N ASP A 100 -10.92 -8.33 16.45
CA ASP A 100 -12.28 -8.38 15.91
C ASP A 100 -12.30 -8.05 14.41
N VAL A 101 -11.55 -7.04 13.99
CA VAL A 101 -11.40 -6.65 12.58
C VAL A 101 -10.80 -7.79 11.77
N ALA A 102 -9.71 -8.39 12.26
CA ALA A 102 -9.06 -9.51 11.60
C ALA A 102 -9.97 -10.74 11.50
N THR A 103 -10.72 -11.07 12.56
CA THR A 103 -11.67 -12.18 12.57
C THR A 103 -12.79 -11.95 11.57
N ARG A 104 -13.42 -10.77 11.57
CA ARG A 104 -14.49 -10.42 10.63
C ARG A 104 -14.04 -10.44 9.18
N LEU A 105 -12.82 -9.89 8.93
CA LEU A 105 -12.24 -9.92 7.59
C LEU A 105 -11.93 -11.35 7.14
N GLY A 106 -11.42 -12.19 8.04
CA GLY A 106 -11.18 -13.61 7.79
C GLY A 106 -12.45 -14.37 7.44
N GLU A 107 -13.54 -14.18 8.21
CA GLU A 107 -14.85 -14.78 7.95
C GLU A 107 -15.42 -14.39 6.58
N LEU A 108 -15.25 -13.12 6.18
CA LEU A 108 -15.71 -12.62 4.89
C LEU A 108 -14.91 -13.19 3.72
N THR A 109 -13.61 -13.29 3.86
CA THR A 109 -12.69 -13.60 2.76
C THR A 109 -12.23 -15.06 2.72
N GLY A 110 -12.55 -15.84 3.77
CA GLY A 110 -12.09 -17.22 3.92
C GLY A 110 -10.62 -17.33 4.33
N ASN A 111 -9.99 -16.25 4.77
CA ASN A 111 -8.60 -16.24 5.25
C ASN A 111 -8.54 -16.47 6.77
N ASP A 112 -7.36 -16.86 7.26
CA ASP A 112 -7.15 -17.08 8.69
C ASP A 112 -7.09 -15.75 9.45
N GLY A 113 -8.06 -15.52 10.36
CA GLY A 113 -8.14 -14.31 11.17
C GLY A 113 -6.89 -14.04 12.02
N PRO A 114 -6.36 -15.01 12.78
CA PRO A 114 -5.08 -14.91 13.50
C PRO A 114 -3.88 -14.49 12.64
N GLU A 115 -3.77 -15.01 11.41
CA GLU A 115 -2.72 -14.61 10.47
C GLU A 115 -2.88 -13.14 10.04
N LEU A 116 -4.11 -12.74 9.71
CA LEU A 116 -4.43 -11.34 9.39
C LEU A 116 -4.14 -10.42 10.58
N ALA A 117 -4.49 -10.83 11.81
CA ALA A 117 -4.20 -10.06 13.02
C ALA A 117 -2.69 -9.87 13.21
N THR A 118 -1.89 -10.91 12.95
CA THR A 118 -0.43 -10.85 13.03
C THR A 118 0.13 -9.87 11.99
N ALA A 119 -0.36 -9.93 10.74
CA ALA A 119 0.06 -9.04 9.67
C ALA A 119 -0.25 -7.56 9.98
N ILE A 120 -1.46 -7.28 10.49
CA ILE A 120 -1.85 -5.93 10.91
C ILE A 120 -0.98 -5.46 12.10
N GLY A 121 -0.76 -6.33 13.10
CA GLY A 121 0.04 -6.03 14.28
C GLY A 121 1.49 -5.68 13.96
N LEU A 122 2.12 -6.41 13.04
CA LEU A 122 3.46 -6.09 12.53
C LEU A 122 3.52 -4.70 11.86
N GLY A 123 2.43 -4.28 11.26
CA GLY A 123 2.28 -2.98 10.63
C GLY A 123 2.18 -1.80 11.60
N GLN A 124 1.83 -2.03 12.86
CA GLN A 124 1.70 -0.95 13.86
C GLN A 124 3.01 -0.19 14.10
N GLY A 125 4.16 -0.79 13.79
CA GLY A 125 5.46 -0.11 13.79
C GLY A 125 5.59 0.97 12.71
N ARG A 126 4.73 0.95 11.67
CA ARG A 126 4.64 1.92 10.58
C ARG A 126 3.18 2.27 10.32
N PRO A 127 2.54 3.04 11.21
CA PRO A 127 1.09 3.22 11.24
C PRO A 127 0.53 3.92 9.99
N LEU A 128 1.35 4.68 9.29
CA LEU A 128 0.95 5.44 8.09
C LEU A 128 1.27 4.72 6.77
N ASP A 129 1.95 3.59 6.82
CA ASP A 129 2.28 2.82 5.62
C ASP A 129 1.17 1.80 5.37
N PRO A 130 0.48 1.86 4.22
CA PRO A 130 -0.55 0.87 3.89
C PRO A 130 0.08 -0.49 3.63
N ILE A 131 -0.56 -1.54 4.13
CA ILE A 131 -0.13 -2.93 3.93
C ILE A 131 -1.19 -3.68 3.12
N ARG A 132 -0.77 -4.42 2.11
CA ARG A 132 -1.63 -5.31 1.34
C ARG A 132 -1.84 -6.61 2.12
N LEU A 133 -3.07 -6.83 2.62
CA LEU A 133 -3.43 -8.03 3.39
C LEU A 133 -3.83 -9.20 2.51
N ILE A 134 -4.71 -8.96 1.54
CA ILE A 134 -5.28 -10.02 0.71
C ILE A 134 -5.22 -9.58 -0.74
N ARG A 135 -4.72 -10.47 -1.59
CA ARG A 135 -4.63 -10.27 -3.05
C ARG A 135 -5.82 -10.92 -3.77
N ASN A 136 -6.20 -10.32 -4.87
CA ASN A 136 -7.11 -10.90 -5.86
C ASN A 136 -8.45 -11.36 -5.26
N VAL A 137 -9.11 -10.49 -4.49
CA VAL A 137 -10.49 -10.75 -4.05
C VAL A 137 -11.46 -10.57 -5.21
N THR A 138 -12.58 -11.30 -5.19
CA THR A 138 -13.61 -11.16 -6.21
C THR A 138 -14.27 -9.78 -6.13
N ARG A 139 -14.90 -9.37 -7.23
CA ARG A 139 -15.62 -8.09 -7.28
C ARG A 139 -16.74 -8.01 -6.25
N GLU A 140 -17.45 -9.12 -6.06
CA GLU A 140 -18.52 -9.24 -5.07
C GLU A 140 -17.99 -9.04 -3.66
N MET A 141 -16.87 -9.68 -3.34
CA MET A 141 -16.20 -9.53 -2.05
C MET A 141 -15.70 -8.10 -1.84
N ALA A 142 -15.10 -7.50 -2.86
CA ALA A 142 -14.65 -6.13 -2.84
C ALA A 142 -15.80 -5.15 -2.51
N LEU A 143 -16.98 -5.36 -3.08
CA LEU A 143 -18.16 -4.54 -2.79
C LEU A 143 -18.65 -4.75 -1.36
N ILE A 144 -18.73 -6.00 -0.89
CA ILE A 144 -19.15 -6.33 0.49
C ILE A 144 -18.23 -5.65 1.52
N ILE A 145 -16.90 -5.69 1.29
CA ILE A 145 -15.93 -5.04 2.19
C ILE A 145 -16.11 -3.51 2.16
N LYS A 146 -16.30 -2.92 0.97
CA LYS A 146 -16.54 -1.48 0.82
C LYS A 146 -17.81 -1.02 1.54
N GLU A 147 -18.86 -1.81 1.57
CA GLU A 147 -20.11 -1.51 2.29
C GLU A 147 -19.97 -1.61 3.82
N ARG A 148 -19.03 -2.45 4.30
CA ARG A 148 -18.79 -2.69 5.73
C ARG A 148 -17.66 -1.87 6.33
N THR A 149 -17.33 -0.74 5.77
CA THR A 149 -16.21 0.12 6.23
C THR A 149 -16.31 0.51 7.71
N LEU A 150 -17.54 0.66 8.24
CA LEU A 150 -17.76 0.99 9.67
C LEU A 150 -17.40 -0.19 10.60
N ASP A 151 -17.56 -1.42 10.14
CA ASP A 151 -17.25 -2.63 10.89
C ASP A 151 -15.78 -3.05 10.72
N LEU A 152 -15.09 -2.47 9.75
CA LEU A 152 -13.73 -2.80 9.33
C LEU A 152 -12.85 -1.53 9.28
N PRO A 153 -12.65 -0.85 10.42
CA PRO A 153 -11.83 0.35 10.46
C PRO A 153 -10.41 0.10 9.94
N GLY A 154 -9.88 1.02 9.16
CA GLY A 154 -8.56 0.93 8.54
C GLY A 154 -8.47 -0.01 7.33
N ILE A 155 -9.52 -0.80 7.03
CA ILE A 155 -9.54 -1.68 5.87
C ILE A 155 -10.06 -0.93 4.64
N THR A 156 -9.35 -1.05 3.53
CA THR A 156 -9.71 -0.45 2.24
C THR A 156 -9.56 -1.47 1.12
N VAL A 157 -10.36 -1.31 0.07
CA VAL A 157 -10.23 -2.11 -1.16
C VAL A 157 -9.73 -1.21 -2.26
N ARG A 158 -8.63 -1.60 -2.89
CA ARG A 158 -8.03 -0.86 -4.01
C ARG A 158 -8.09 -1.69 -5.29
N ASP A 159 -8.29 -0.98 -6.39
CA ASP A 159 -8.15 -1.56 -7.72
C ASP A 159 -6.67 -1.87 -7.95
N SER A 160 -6.39 -3.05 -8.45
CA SER A 160 -5.05 -3.57 -8.70
C SER A 160 -5.03 -4.31 -10.05
N ALA A 161 -3.88 -4.80 -10.45
CA ALA A 161 -3.74 -5.57 -11.67
C ALA A 161 -2.84 -6.79 -11.44
N LYS A 162 -3.30 -7.93 -11.93
CA LYS A 162 -2.52 -9.18 -11.97
C LYS A 162 -1.97 -9.37 -13.37
N ARG A 163 -0.70 -9.75 -13.47
CA ARG A 163 -0.10 -10.16 -14.75
C ARG A 163 -0.64 -11.51 -15.19
N GLU A 164 -1.01 -11.62 -16.44
CA GLU A 164 -1.40 -12.88 -17.10
C GLU A 164 -0.48 -13.15 -18.27
N TYR A 165 0.12 -14.34 -18.28
CA TYR A 165 1.08 -14.80 -19.26
C TYR A 165 0.44 -15.92 -20.10
N PHE A 166 0.22 -15.68 -21.39
CA PHE A 166 -0.53 -16.62 -22.25
C PHE A 166 0.25 -17.84 -22.69
N HIS A 167 1.55 -17.74 -22.83
CA HIS A 167 2.42 -18.80 -23.38
C HIS A 167 3.53 -19.17 -22.41
N GLY A 168 3.15 -19.43 -21.13
CA GLY A 168 4.07 -19.53 -20.02
C GLY A 168 5.25 -20.46 -20.24
N GLU A 169 5.04 -21.67 -20.73
CA GLU A 169 6.14 -22.64 -20.96
C GLU A 169 7.00 -22.25 -22.17
N VAL A 170 6.40 -21.70 -23.21
CA VAL A 170 7.08 -21.36 -24.45
C VAL A 170 7.88 -20.07 -24.34
N MET A 171 7.35 -19.09 -23.62
CA MET A 171 7.88 -17.73 -23.52
C MET A 171 8.47 -17.38 -22.13
N GLY A 172 8.31 -18.26 -21.13
CA GLY A 172 8.60 -17.95 -19.74
C GLY A 172 10.00 -17.43 -19.48
N GLN A 173 11.01 -18.03 -20.07
CA GLN A 173 12.40 -17.63 -19.87
C GLN A 173 12.74 -16.29 -20.52
N MET A 174 12.13 -15.99 -21.67
CA MET A 174 12.36 -14.75 -22.41
C MET A 174 11.58 -13.60 -21.78
N VAL A 175 10.28 -13.77 -21.59
CA VAL A 175 9.40 -12.75 -21.02
C VAL A 175 9.71 -12.52 -19.55
N GLY A 176 10.00 -13.61 -18.81
CA GLY A 176 10.18 -13.55 -17.38
C GLY A 176 8.85 -13.44 -16.65
N PHE A 177 8.90 -12.94 -15.43
CA PHE A 177 7.72 -12.77 -14.57
C PHE A 177 7.88 -11.59 -13.62
N THR A 178 6.76 -11.15 -13.07
CA THR A 178 6.69 -10.13 -12.02
C THR A 178 6.43 -10.77 -10.66
N GLY A 179 6.88 -10.11 -9.62
CA GLY A 179 6.65 -10.52 -8.23
C GLY A 179 7.04 -9.44 -7.23
N PRO A 180 6.88 -9.71 -5.93
CA PRO A 180 7.20 -8.76 -4.87
C PRO A 180 8.69 -8.43 -4.85
N ILE A 181 9.01 -7.23 -4.38
CA ILE A 181 10.38 -6.76 -4.21
C ILE A 181 11.05 -7.59 -3.10
N SER A 182 12.21 -8.18 -3.39
CA SER A 182 12.97 -8.88 -2.35
C SER A 182 13.58 -7.91 -1.34
N ALA A 183 13.82 -8.38 -0.11
CA ALA A 183 14.36 -7.55 0.97
C ALA A 183 15.70 -6.90 0.60
N GLU A 184 16.55 -7.59 -0.19
CA GLU A 184 17.86 -7.10 -0.61
C GLU A 184 17.76 -5.96 -1.64
N ARG A 185 16.65 -5.87 -2.39
CA ARG A 185 16.45 -4.86 -3.44
C ARG A 185 15.53 -3.72 -3.01
N THR A 186 15.03 -3.76 -1.78
CA THR A 186 14.10 -2.78 -1.22
C THR A 186 14.61 -1.35 -1.36
N GLU A 187 15.87 -1.10 -0.95
CA GLU A 187 16.48 0.23 -0.99
C GLU A 187 16.62 0.76 -2.42
N GLU A 188 17.09 -0.08 -3.36
CA GLU A 188 17.18 0.25 -4.79
C GLU A 188 15.83 0.73 -5.36
N TYR A 189 14.74 0.02 -5.07
CA TYR A 189 13.43 0.35 -5.61
C TYR A 189 12.81 1.58 -4.93
N LEU A 190 13.03 1.77 -3.63
CA LEU A 190 12.60 2.99 -2.92
C LEU A 190 13.25 4.25 -3.48
N GLU A 191 14.57 4.22 -3.77
CA GLU A 191 15.28 5.33 -4.42
C GLU A 191 14.71 5.65 -5.81
N ARG A 192 14.19 4.64 -6.52
CA ARG A 192 13.51 4.79 -7.81
C ARG A 192 12.04 5.21 -7.69
N GLY A 193 11.54 5.42 -6.47
CA GLY A 193 10.16 5.82 -6.19
C GLY A 193 9.13 4.72 -6.42
N VAL A 194 9.54 3.44 -6.33
CA VAL A 194 8.64 2.28 -6.43
C VAL A 194 8.14 1.93 -5.03
N GLY A 195 6.82 1.76 -4.88
CA GLY A 195 6.24 1.32 -3.62
C GLY A 195 6.66 -0.11 -3.25
N LEU A 196 6.88 -0.37 -1.97
CA LEU A 196 7.32 -1.69 -1.48
C LEU A 196 6.29 -2.80 -1.70
N ASP A 197 5.08 -2.42 -1.89
CA ASP A 197 3.89 -3.24 -2.10
C ASP A 197 3.61 -3.54 -3.58
N GLU A 198 4.42 -2.97 -4.49
CA GLU A 198 4.29 -3.20 -5.92
C GLU A 198 5.00 -4.50 -6.36
N ASP A 199 4.43 -5.12 -7.40
CA ASP A 199 5.09 -6.18 -8.12
C ASP A 199 6.02 -5.60 -9.20
N VAL A 200 7.26 -6.04 -9.20
CA VAL A 200 8.30 -5.62 -10.15
C VAL A 200 8.73 -6.76 -11.04
N GLY A 201 9.33 -6.45 -12.19
CA GLY A 201 9.92 -7.47 -13.05
C GLY A 201 11.12 -8.13 -12.36
N LEU A 202 11.05 -9.44 -12.16
CA LEU A 202 12.10 -10.22 -11.50
C LEU A 202 13.06 -10.88 -12.48
N SER A 203 12.61 -11.21 -13.68
CA SER A 203 13.43 -11.86 -14.71
C SER A 203 13.04 -11.46 -16.12
N GLY A 204 13.85 -11.81 -17.12
CA GLY A 204 13.57 -11.64 -18.55
C GLY A 204 13.30 -10.19 -18.96
N ILE A 205 12.44 -10.03 -19.96
CA ILE A 205 11.99 -8.74 -20.51
C ILE A 205 11.28 -7.90 -19.42
N GLU A 206 10.50 -8.54 -18.56
CA GLU A 206 9.82 -7.85 -17.46
C GLU A 206 10.79 -7.11 -16.51
N ASN A 207 11.96 -7.72 -16.22
CA ASN A 207 12.99 -7.07 -15.41
C ASN A 207 13.82 -6.07 -16.24
N HIS A 208 14.25 -6.46 -17.45
CA HIS A 208 15.13 -5.63 -18.25
C HIS A 208 14.47 -4.31 -18.68
N LEU A 209 13.18 -4.35 -18.99
CA LEU A 209 12.39 -3.19 -19.39
C LEU A 209 11.47 -2.69 -18.27
N GLN A 210 11.81 -2.94 -17.00
CA GLN A 210 11.00 -2.59 -15.84
C GLN A 210 10.51 -1.14 -15.88
N ASP A 211 11.39 -0.16 -16.10
CA ASP A 211 11.02 1.26 -16.06
C ASP A 211 10.13 1.66 -17.24
N LEU A 212 10.32 1.04 -18.39
CA LEU A 212 9.50 1.28 -19.58
C LEU A 212 8.10 0.70 -19.41
N LEU A 213 8.03 -0.55 -18.90
CA LEU A 213 6.78 -1.28 -18.73
C LEU A 213 5.97 -0.78 -17.54
N ARG A 214 6.61 -0.33 -16.45
CA ARG A 214 5.92 0.13 -15.23
C ARG A 214 5.13 1.42 -15.48
N GLY A 215 5.75 2.42 -16.11
CA GLY A 215 5.20 3.76 -16.19
C GLY A 215 5.50 4.59 -14.91
N ARG A 216 4.70 5.63 -14.67
CA ARG A 216 4.89 6.56 -13.54
C ARG A 216 3.63 6.69 -12.72
N ASP A 217 3.78 6.70 -11.40
CA ASP A 217 2.67 6.84 -10.47
C ASP A 217 1.99 8.20 -10.58
N GLY A 218 0.68 8.15 -10.49
CA GLY A 218 -0.15 9.29 -10.20
C GLY A 218 -0.21 9.58 -8.69
N ARG A 219 -0.90 10.63 -8.31
CA ARG A 219 -1.07 11.04 -6.91
C ARG A 219 -2.49 11.53 -6.66
N ARG A 220 -3.07 11.08 -5.56
CA ARG A 220 -4.32 11.60 -5.02
C ARG A 220 -4.04 12.25 -3.68
N LEU A 221 -4.56 13.43 -3.47
CA LEU A 221 -4.59 14.09 -2.18
C LEU A 221 -6.02 13.98 -1.64
N ILE A 222 -6.20 13.15 -0.61
CA ILE A 222 -7.50 12.83 -0.05
C ILE A 222 -7.61 13.31 1.39
N GLU A 223 -8.82 13.69 1.80
CA GLU A 223 -9.19 13.90 3.18
C GLU A 223 -9.71 12.60 3.76
N VAL A 224 -9.15 12.19 4.90
CA VAL A 224 -9.58 11.00 5.63
C VAL A 224 -10.25 11.40 6.94
N GLY A 225 -11.29 10.66 7.32
CA GLY A 225 -11.93 10.81 8.62
C GLY A 225 -11.18 10.06 9.72
N ALA A 226 -11.72 10.09 10.94
CA ALA A 226 -11.09 9.48 12.12
C ALA A 226 -10.98 7.94 12.06
N LEU A 227 -11.79 7.29 11.24
CA LEU A 227 -11.77 5.84 11.01
C LEU A 227 -11.08 5.46 9.69
N GLY A 228 -10.38 6.41 9.06
CA GLY A 228 -9.68 6.19 7.79
C GLY A 228 -10.59 6.24 6.55
N GLU A 229 -11.88 6.58 6.70
CA GLU A 229 -12.80 6.72 5.57
C GLU A 229 -12.42 7.90 4.68
N GLU A 230 -12.38 7.72 3.37
CA GLU A 230 -12.17 8.79 2.40
C GLU A 230 -13.40 9.71 2.37
N ARG A 231 -13.20 11.01 2.66
CA ARG A 231 -14.27 12.02 2.68
C ARG A 231 -14.30 12.88 1.45
N ARG A 232 -13.14 13.31 1.00
CA ARG A 232 -13.01 14.24 -0.12
C ARG A 232 -11.67 14.09 -0.81
N GLU A 233 -11.67 14.23 -2.14
CA GLU A 233 -10.46 14.36 -2.95
C GLU A 233 -10.19 15.84 -3.20
N PHE A 234 -8.99 16.31 -2.89
CA PHE A 234 -8.57 17.70 -3.10
C PHE A 234 -7.83 17.89 -4.41
N ALA A 235 -7.01 16.91 -4.79
CA ALA A 235 -6.22 16.97 -6.02
C ALA A 235 -6.00 15.55 -6.56
N TYR A 236 -5.97 15.44 -7.87
CA TYR A 236 -5.69 14.21 -8.59
C TYR A 236 -4.72 14.48 -9.73
N THR A 237 -3.58 13.79 -9.71
CA THR A 237 -2.65 13.73 -10.83
C THR A 237 -2.74 12.32 -11.39
N PRO A 238 -3.18 12.14 -12.64
CA PRO A 238 -3.33 10.80 -13.22
C PRO A 238 -1.96 10.12 -13.38
N PRO A 239 -1.92 8.78 -13.25
CA PRO A 239 -0.71 8.01 -13.53
C PRO A 239 -0.40 8.01 -15.03
N GLU A 240 0.88 7.90 -15.38
CA GLU A 240 1.32 7.68 -16.75
C GLU A 240 1.50 6.18 -16.98
N SER A 241 0.63 5.58 -17.81
CA SER A 241 0.70 4.15 -18.11
C SER A 241 2.04 3.75 -18.72
N GLY A 242 2.49 2.54 -18.42
CA GLY A 242 3.68 1.96 -19.03
C GLY A 242 3.52 1.78 -20.52
N ARG A 243 4.64 1.79 -21.24
CA ARG A 243 4.66 1.60 -22.69
C ARG A 243 4.55 0.12 -23.03
N SER A 244 3.76 -0.20 -24.03
CA SER A 244 3.72 -1.54 -24.59
C SER A 244 4.95 -1.82 -25.45
N VAL A 245 5.37 -3.09 -25.47
CA VAL A 245 6.59 -3.54 -26.13
C VAL A 245 6.23 -4.59 -27.19
N TYR A 246 6.80 -4.46 -28.37
CA TYR A 246 6.73 -5.45 -29.43
C TYR A 246 8.09 -6.13 -29.54
N LEU A 247 8.10 -7.45 -29.39
CA LEU A 247 9.30 -8.26 -29.51
C LEU A 247 9.55 -8.61 -31.01
N THR A 248 10.78 -8.96 -31.32
CA THR A 248 11.13 -9.49 -32.65
C THR A 248 10.79 -10.97 -32.81
N VAL A 249 10.49 -11.64 -31.73
CA VAL A 249 10.13 -13.07 -31.64
C VAL A 249 8.71 -13.29 -32.17
N GLU A 250 8.50 -14.42 -32.81
CA GLU A 250 7.22 -14.91 -33.25
C GLU A 250 6.81 -16.12 -32.38
N VAL A 251 5.67 -16.03 -31.72
CA VAL A 251 5.26 -17.01 -30.72
C VAL A 251 5.03 -18.40 -31.30
N GLU A 252 4.49 -18.52 -32.51
CA GLU A 252 4.25 -19.81 -33.14
C GLU A 252 5.58 -20.46 -33.59
N PHE A 253 6.52 -19.67 -34.11
CA PHE A 253 7.85 -20.16 -34.39
C PHE A 253 8.59 -20.63 -33.15
N GLN A 254 8.51 -19.85 -32.07
CA GLN A 254 9.04 -20.19 -30.74
C GLN A 254 8.46 -21.51 -30.22
N ARG A 255 7.14 -21.70 -30.38
CA ARG A 255 6.44 -22.93 -30.01
C ARG A 255 6.99 -24.14 -30.78
N GLY A 256 7.12 -24.03 -32.10
CA GLY A 256 7.70 -25.07 -32.92
C GLY A 256 9.12 -25.44 -32.49
N MET A 257 9.97 -24.45 -32.19
CA MET A 257 11.31 -24.67 -31.62
C MET A 257 11.25 -25.43 -30.30
N HIS A 258 10.39 -25.03 -29.39
CA HIS A 258 10.23 -25.68 -28.09
C HIS A 258 9.79 -27.15 -28.22
N GLU A 259 8.83 -27.45 -29.13
CA GLU A 259 8.35 -28.81 -29.39
C GLU A 259 9.46 -29.69 -29.98
N ILE A 260 10.28 -29.14 -30.90
CA ILE A 260 11.43 -29.85 -31.45
C ILE A 260 12.43 -30.15 -30.33
N MET A 261 12.79 -29.18 -29.50
CA MET A 261 13.73 -29.37 -28.40
C MET A 261 13.21 -30.43 -27.40
N ALA A 262 11.93 -30.37 -27.02
CA ALA A 262 11.30 -31.34 -26.13
C ALA A 262 11.36 -32.76 -26.73
N ARG A 263 11.08 -32.91 -28.01
CA ARG A 263 11.11 -34.21 -28.71
C ARG A 263 12.51 -34.84 -28.75
N PHE A 264 13.54 -34.03 -29.01
CA PHE A 264 14.90 -34.52 -29.17
C PHE A 264 15.66 -34.70 -27.83
N LEU A 265 15.42 -33.83 -26.87
CA LEU A 265 16.11 -33.86 -25.58
C LEU A 265 15.40 -34.76 -24.56
N GLY A 266 14.06 -34.86 -24.64
CA GLY A 266 13.27 -35.63 -23.68
C GLY A 266 13.47 -35.17 -22.22
N ASP A 267 13.17 -36.05 -21.27
CA ASP A 267 13.27 -35.73 -19.83
C ASP A 267 14.70 -35.68 -19.29
N LEU A 268 15.67 -36.15 -20.05
CA LEU A 268 17.06 -36.30 -19.62
C LEU A 268 18.01 -35.24 -20.19
N GLY A 269 17.52 -34.41 -21.07
CA GLY A 269 18.34 -33.44 -21.81
C GLY A 269 18.07 -31.99 -21.42
N ALA A 270 19.09 -31.16 -21.57
CA ALA A 270 18.97 -29.72 -21.50
C ALA A 270 19.66 -29.09 -22.71
N GLY A 271 19.13 -27.98 -23.19
CA GLY A 271 19.71 -27.32 -24.34
C GLY A 271 19.15 -25.93 -24.58
N VAL A 272 19.84 -25.16 -25.41
CA VAL A 272 19.42 -23.82 -25.83
C VAL A 272 19.47 -23.76 -27.36
N ALA A 273 18.45 -23.15 -27.93
CA ALA A 273 18.41 -22.86 -29.37
C ALA A 273 18.05 -21.38 -29.58
N ILE A 274 18.81 -20.69 -30.41
CA ILE A 274 18.56 -19.29 -30.78
C ILE A 274 18.57 -19.21 -32.30
N VAL A 275 17.54 -18.56 -32.84
CA VAL A 275 17.44 -18.27 -34.27
C VAL A 275 17.39 -16.76 -34.46
N MET A 276 18.29 -16.27 -35.30
CA MET A 276 18.46 -14.84 -35.55
C MET A 276 18.43 -14.56 -37.05
N ASN A 277 17.80 -13.48 -37.43
CA ASN A 277 17.90 -12.96 -38.79
C ASN A 277 19.28 -12.31 -38.96
N ILE A 278 20.07 -12.79 -39.94
CA ILE A 278 21.44 -12.33 -40.17
C ILE A 278 21.52 -10.91 -40.74
N ASP A 279 20.47 -10.46 -41.42
CA ASP A 279 20.46 -9.15 -42.08
C ASP A 279 20.04 -8.03 -41.11
N SER A 280 19.07 -8.29 -40.24
CA SER A 280 18.54 -7.30 -39.29
C SER A 280 19.08 -7.45 -37.86
N GLY A 281 19.61 -8.62 -37.51
CA GLY A 281 20.00 -8.95 -36.14
C GLY A 281 18.83 -9.31 -35.22
N ASP A 282 17.59 -9.39 -35.73
CA ASP A 282 16.43 -9.72 -34.98
C ASP A 282 16.48 -11.15 -34.45
N VAL A 283 16.23 -11.35 -33.19
CA VAL A 283 16.00 -12.67 -32.60
C VAL A 283 14.58 -13.11 -32.95
N LEU A 284 14.46 -14.17 -33.76
CA LEU A 284 13.16 -14.70 -34.18
C LEU A 284 12.60 -15.74 -33.22
N GLY A 285 13.49 -16.45 -32.52
CA GLY A 285 13.14 -17.42 -31.46
C GLY A 285 14.33 -17.70 -30.56
N MET A 286 14.07 -17.93 -29.31
CA MET A 286 15.07 -18.28 -28.29
C MET A 286 14.44 -19.22 -27.23
N VAL A 287 14.84 -20.48 -27.28
CA VAL A 287 14.33 -21.54 -26.40
C VAL A 287 15.45 -22.05 -25.51
N SER A 288 15.13 -22.17 -24.23
CA SER A 288 15.91 -22.95 -23.28
C SER A 288 15.05 -24.10 -22.76
N TYR A 289 15.56 -25.31 -22.83
CA TYR A 289 14.86 -26.52 -22.41
C TYR A 289 15.65 -27.20 -21.29
N PRO A 290 15.02 -27.68 -20.22
CA PRO A 290 13.60 -27.57 -19.91
C PRO A 290 13.17 -26.14 -19.61
N ALA A 291 11.91 -25.83 -19.92
CA ALA A 291 11.30 -24.53 -19.68
C ALA A 291 10.50 -24.51 -18.37
N PHE A 292 10.19 -23.34 -17.89
CA PHE A 292 9.27 -23.14 -16.78
C PHE A 292 8.06 -22.32 -17.20
N ASN A 293 6.93 -22.54 -16.54
CA ASN A 293 5.73 -21.76 -16.75
C ASN A 293 5.73 -20.52 -15.86
N ASN A 294 5.91 -19.34 -16.45
CA ASN A 294 5.95 -18.09 -15.72
C ASN A 294 4.58 -17.65 -15.17
N GLN A 295 3.47 -18.20 -15.65
CA GLN A 295 2.14 -17.94 -15.09
C GLN A 295 2.04 -18.41 -13.63
N LEU A 296 2.71 -19.51 -13.27
CA LEU A 296 2.71 -20.02 -11.89
C LEU A 296 3.32 -19.01 -10.89
N PHE A 297 4.31 -18.23 -11.32
CA PHE A 297 4.91 -17.20 -10.48
C PHE A 297 3.96 -16.01 -10.26
N ALA A 298 3.14 -15.65 -11.27
CA ALA A 298 2.11 -14.61 -11.12
C ALA A 298 0.94 -15.04 -10.23
N GLU A 299 0.72 -16.35 -10.07
CA GLU A 299 -0.32 -16.91 -9.19
C GLU A 299 0.12 -17.02 -7.73
N GLY A 300 1.42 -16.88 -7.48
CA GLY A 300 2.05 -17.10 -6.21
C GLY A 300 2.43 -18.57 -6.03
N ILE A 301 3.72 -18.88 -6.16
CA ILE A 301 4.21 -20.21 -5.80
C ILE A 301 4.19 -20.28 -4.28
N SER A 302 3.30 -21.10 -3.74
CA SER A 302 3.38 -21.54 -2.35
C SER A 302 4.65 -22.39 -2.22
N THR A 303 5.59 -21.94 -1.42
CA THR A 303 6.78 -22.71 -1.02
C THR A 303 6.39 -23.82 -0.08
#